data_5943ab430006d03591583149106ffd21
#
_entry.id   5943ab430006d03591583149106ffd21
#
_cell.length_a   1.000
_cell.length_b   1.000
_cell.length_c   1.000
_cell.angle_alpha   90.00
_cell.angle_beta   90.00
_cell.angle_gamma   90.00
#
_symmetry.space_group_name_H-M   'P 1'
#
loop_
_entity.id
_entity.type
_entity.pdbx_description
1 polymer ?
#
loop_
_entity_poly.entity_id
_entity_poly.type
_entity_poly.pdbx_seq_one_letter_code
_entity_poly.pdbx_strand_id
1 'polypeptide(L)'
;RRVLFRSLGTAMLCYVTPKEHLALPNKEDVRVGVVTYKIAAHAADLAKGHPGAMVRDNALSKARFEFRWRDQFHLSLDPERALQYFEEAGHTDGEYCTMCGPNFCAAKLTHDLRKFKK
;
A
#
# COMPACT_ATOMS: atom_id res chain seq x y z
N ARG A 1 10.77 18.24 2.50
CA ARG A 1 11.86 18.59 1.57
C ARG A 1 11.97 17.62 0.38
N ARG A 2 11.83 16.30 0.56
CA ARG A 2 11.98 15.30 -0.53
C ARG A 2 10.84 15.35 -1.55
N VAL A 3 9.62 15.58 -1.12
CA VAL A 3 8.46 15.73 -2.00
C VAL A 3 8.55 17.02 -2.82
N LEU A 4 9.04 18.11 -2.21
CA LEU A 4 9.29 19.38 -2.90
C LEU A 4 10.32 19.23 -4.01
N PHE A 5 11.44 18.56 -3.76
CA PHE A 5 12.47 18.35 -4.77
C PHE A 5 11.95 17.68 -6.03
N ARG A 6 11.07 16.72 -5.87
CA ARG A 6 10.47 15.98 -6.97
C ARG A 6 9.36 16.75 -7.69
N SER A 7 8.57 17.54 -6.96
CA SER A 7 7.54 18.39 -7.56
C SER A 7 8.10 19.54 -8.39
N LEU A 8 9.40 19.89 -8.20
CA LEU A 8 10.09 20.97 -8.89
C LEU A 8 10.82 20.57 -10.17
N GLY A 9 10.66 19.35 -10.67
CA GLY A 9 11.21 19.04 -11.99
C GLY A 9 11.76 17.65 -12.22
N THR A 10 11.85 16.79 -11.21
CA THR A 10 12.34 15.42 -11.43
C THR A 10 11.32 14.60 -12.22
N ALA A 11 11.68 14.18 -13.42
CA ALA A 11 10.84 13.38 -14.31
C ALA A 11 10.97 11.87 -14.06
N MET A 12 12.10 11.43 -13.50
CA MET A 12 12.41 10.02 -13.28
C MET A 12 13.17 9.81 -11.97
N LEU A 13 12.90 8.70 -11.28
CA LEU A 13 13.69 8.22 -10.16
C LEU A 13 14.34 6.89 -10.52
N CYS A 14 15.63 6.76 -10.21
CA CYS A 14 16.31 5.47 -10.20
C CYS A 14 16.24 4.88 -8.79
N TYR A 15 15.96 3.58 -8.68
CA TYR A 15 15.97 2.91 -7.39
C TYR A 15 17.40 2.63 -6.91
N VAL A 16 17.56 2.52 -5.60
CA VAL A 16 18.73 1.94 -4.94
C VAL A 16 18.28 0.75 -4.10
N THR A 17 19.19 -0.16 -3.85
CA THR A 17 18.94 -1.32 -3.00
C THR A 17 19.40 -1.07 -1.56
N PRO A 18 18.93 -1.88 -0.59
CA PRO A 18 19.43 -1.80 0.80
C PRO A 18 20.94 -2.02 0.93
N LYS A 19 21.57 -2.67 -0.08
CA LYS A 19 23.00 -2.96 -0.12
C LYS A 19 23.81 -1.96 -0.94
N GLU A 20 23.27 -0.79 -1.25
CA GLU A 20 23.95 0.22 -2.05
C GLU A 20 25.33 0.56 -1.49
N HIS A 21 26.35 0.44 -2.33
CA HIS A 21 27.78 0.60 -1.98
C HIS A 21 28.32 -0.36 -0.90
N LEU A 22 27.54 -1.35 -0.46
CA LEU A 22 27.95 -2.31 0.57
C LEU A 22 28.23 -3.71 0.00
N ALA A 23 27.37 -4.18 -0.90
CA ALA A 23 27.48 -5.50 -1.52
C ALA A 23 26.64 -5.61 -2.79
N LEU A 24 26.82 -6.71 -3.56
CA LEU A 24 25.95 -7.03 -4.67
C LEU A 24 24.54 -7.36 -4.16
N PRO A 25 23.49 -6.73 -4.71
CA PRO A 25 22.14 -7.02 -4.32
C PRO A 25 21.68 -8.39 -4.87
N ASN A 26 20.89 -9.10 -4.09
CA ASN A 26 20.16 -10.27 -4.55
C ASN A 26 18.78 -9.85 -5.14
N LYS A 27 18.01 -10.82 -5.63
CA LYS A 27 16.69 -10.58 -6.22
C LYS A 27 15.73 -9.87 -5.26
N GLU A 28 15.75 -10.23 -3.99
CA GLU A 28 14.86 -9.62 -2.98
C GLU A 28 15.30 -8.18 -2.67
N ASP A 29 16.58 -7.91 -2.57
CA ASP A 29 17.09 -6.54 -2.39
C ASP A 29 16.63 -5.61 -3.54
N VAL A 30 16.69 -6.12 -4.77
CA VAL A 30 16.21 -5.39 -5.96
C VAL A 30 14.70 -5.16 -5.87
N ARG A 31 13.92 -6.17 -5.51
CA ARG A 31 12.47 -6.06 -5.33
C ARG A 31 12.11 -4.98 -4.30
N VAL A 32 12.73 -5.02 -3.13
CA VAL A 32 12.54 -4.02 -2.06
C VAL A 32 12.89 -2.62 -2.56
N GLY A 33 14.01 -2.47 -3.26
CA GLY A 33 14.43 -1.20 -3.84
C GLY A 33 13.40 -0.64 -4.82
N VAL A 34 12.95 -1.45 -5.77
CA VAL A 34 11.96 -1.05 -6.78
C VAL A 34 10.61 -0.66 -6.14
N VAL A 35 10.10 -1.48 -5.20
CA VAL A 35 8.82 -1.20 -4.52
C VAL A 35 8.91 0.10 -3.71
N THR A 36 10.01 0.30 -2.97
CA THR A 36 10.23 1.53 -2.20
C THR A 36 10.19 2.77 -3.10
N TYR A 37 10.83 2.70 -4.25
CA TYR A 37 10.83 3.82 -5.20
C TYR A 37 9.51 3.99 -5.95
N LYS A 38 8.73 2.93 -6.14
CA LYS A 38 7.33 3.06 -6.58
C LYS A 38 6.49 3.87 -5.59
N ILE A 39 6.65 3.63 -4.28
CA ILE A 39 5.97 4.41 -3.23
C ILE A 39 6.38 5.89 -3.32
N ALA A 40 7.68 6.16 -3.43
CA ALA A 40 8.19 7.52 -3.58
C ALA A 40 7.67 8.19 -4.87
N ALA A 41 7.60 7.43 -5.97
CA ALA A 41 7.06 7.87 -7.23
C ALA A 41 5.59 8.27 -7.12
N HIS A 42 4.79 7.41 -6.52
CA HIS A 42 3.36 7.64 -6.33
C HIS A 42 3.09 8.85 -5.43
N ALA A 43 3.79 8.97 -4.30
CA ALA A 43 3.68 10.12 -3.43
C ALA A 43 3.98 11.45 -4.13
N ALA A 44 4.93 11.44 -5.05
CA ALA A 44 5.24 12.65 -5.83
C ALA A 44 4.19 12.95 -6.90
N ASP A 45 3.59 11.94 -7.52
CA ASP A 45 2.50 12.14 -8.49
C ASP A 45 1.26 12.72 -7.79
N LEU A 46 0.95 12.27 -6.58
CA LEU A 46 -0.08 12.89 -5.72
C LEU A 46 0.24 14.36 -5.44
N ALA A 47 1.48 14.66 -5.03
CA ALA A 47 1.90 16.02 -4.71
C ALA A 47 1.88 16.96 -5.92
N LYS A 48 2.10 16.45 -7.13
CA LYS A 48 2.00 17.20 -8.40
C LYS A 48 0.57 17.39 -8.88
N GLY A 49 -0.41 16.72 -8.29
CA GLY A 49 -1.78 16.70 -8.79
C GLY A 49 -1.94 15.93 -10.10
N HIS A 50 -1.15 14.89 -10.33
CA HIS A 50 -1.25 14.09 -11.55
C HIS A 50 -2.67 13.51 -11.69
N PRO A 51 -3.35 13.66 -12.84
CA PRO A 51 -4.78 13.35 -12.99
C PRO A 51 -5.16 11.91 -12.65
N GLY A 52 -4.36 10.95 -12.75
CA GLY A 52 -4.67 9.54 -12.42
C GLY A 52 -4.23 9.09 -11.03
N ALA A 53 -3.46 9.90 -10.30
CA ALA A 53 -2.77 9.44 -9.09
C ALA A 53 -3.73 8.96 -7.98
N MET A 54 -4.83 9.67 -7.74
CA MET A 54 -5.82 9.35 -6.70
C MET A 54 -6.74 8.16 -7.03
N VAL A 55 -6.83 7.77 -8.29
CA VAL A 55 -7.79 6.71 -8.71
C VAL A 55 -7.50 5.40 -8.00
N ARG A 56 -6.25 4.99 -7.98
CA ARG A 56 -5.80 3.76 -7.32
C ARG A 56 -5.97 3.85 -5.80
N ASP A 57 -5.61 4.95 -5.18
CA ASP A 57 -5.72 5.15 -3.74
C ASP A 57 -7.17 5.11 -3.27
N ASN A 58 -8.07 5.73 -4.02
CA ASN A 58 -9.49 5.70 -3.74
C ASN A 58 -10.06 4.27 -3.88
N ALA A 59 -9.66 3.55 -4.92
CA ALA A 59 -10.07 2.17 -5.13
C ALA A 59 -9.56 1.25 -4.01
N LEU A 60 -8.29 1.37 -3.63
CA LEU A 60 -7.69 0.61 -2.54
C LEU A 60 -8.36 0.93 -1.19
N SER A 61 -8.59 2.20 -0.91
CA SER A 61 -9.24 2.64 0.33
C SER A 61 -10.67 2.11 0.43
N LYS A 62 -11.41 2.11 -0.69
CA LYS A 62 -12.74 1.51 -0.76
C LYS A 62 -12.70 0.00 -0.54
N ALA A 63 -11.81 -0.72 -1.23
CA ALA A 63 -11.63 -2.15 -1.07
C ALA A 63 -11.27 -2.52 0.38
N ARG A 64 -10.40 -1.73 1.02
CA ARG A 64 -10.03 -1.90 2.43
C ARG A 64 -11.21 -1.67 3.37
N PHE A 65 -11.98 -0.63 3.16
CA PHE A 65 -13.15 -0.33 3.99
C PHE A 65 -14.23 -1.41 3.87
N GLU A 66 -14.39 -2.01 2.68
CA GLU A 66 -15.35 -3.07 2.38
C GLU A 66 -14.84 -4.49 2.69
N PHE A 67 -13.64 -4.62 3.29
CA PHE A 67 -12.97 -5.89 3.59
C PHE A 67 -12.76 -6.82 2.37
N ARG A 68 -12.65 -6.23 1.18
CA ARG A 68 -12.35 -6.95 -0.06
C ARG A 68 -10.85 -7.22 -0.18
N TRP A 69 -10.36 -8.22 0.55
CA TRP A 69 -8.93 -8.50 0.72
C TRP A 69 -8.20 -8.73 -0.60
N ARG A 70 -8.77 -9.54 -1.49
CA ARG A 70 -8.15 -9.85 -2.78
C ARG A 70 -7.98 -8.61 -3.66
N ASP A 71 -8.97 -7.73 -3.67
CA ASP A 71 -8.88 -6.45 -4.40
C ASP A 71 -7.81 -5.53 -3.81
N GLN A 72 -7.65 -5.51 -2.47
CA GLN A 72 -6.57 -4.77 -1.83
C GLN A 72 -5.19 -5.24 -2.31
N PHE A 73 -4.98 -6.57 -2.43
CA PHE A 73 -3.70 -7.10 -2.89
C PHE A 73 -3.44 -6.71 -4.34
N HIS A 74 -4.41 -6.87 -5.24
CA HIS A 74 -4.27 -6.50 -6.65
C HIS A 74 -4.01 -4.99 -6.85
N LEU A 75 -4.57 -4.15 -5.98
CA LEU A 75 -4.37 -2.70 -6.02
C LEU A 75 -3.09 -2.25 -5.30
N SER A 76 -2.41 -3.12 -4.56
CA SER A 76 -1.18 -2.78 -3.85
C SER A 76 0.01 -2.59 -4.80
N LEU A 77 1.09 -1.97 -4.32
CA LEU A 77 2.32 -1.79 -5.08
C LEU A 77 3.15 -3.06 -5.18
N ASP A 78 2.93 -4.02 -4.28
CA ASP A 78 3.54 -5.36 -4.27
C ASP A 78 2.48 -6.41 -3.92
N PRO A 79 1.66 -6.85 -4.90
CA PRO A 79 0.56 -7.80 -4.67
C PRO A 79 0.99 -9.14 -4.10
N GLU A 80 2.12 -9.66 -4.57
CA GLU A 80 2.64 -10.96 -4.12
C GLU A 80 3.04 -10.93 -2.65
N ARG A 81 3.74 -9.87 -2.23
CA ARG A 81 4.13 -9.71 -0.83
C ARG A 81 2.94 -9.46 0.08
N ALA A 82 1.96 -8.70 -0.40
CA ALA A 82 0.71 -8.48 0.34
C ALA A 82 -0.05 -9.79 0.57
N LEU A 83 -0.16 -10.64 -0.44
CA LEU A 83 -0.76 -11.96 -0.32
C LEU A 83 0.04 -12.86 0.62
N GLN A 84 1.35 -12.91 0.48
CA GLN A 84 2.23 -13.69 1.35
C GLN A 84 2.02 -13.33 2.82
N TYR A 85 2.04 -12.06 3.18
CA TYR A 85 1.82 -11.62 4.56
C TYR A 85 0.43 -11.96 5.08
N PHE A 86 -0.57 -11.91 4.23
CA PHE A 86 -1.92 -12.30 4.59
C PHE A 86 -2.02 -13.79 4.92
N GLU A 87 -1.38 -14.63 4.12
CA GLU A 87 -1.34 -16.09 4.33
C GLU A 87 -0.50 -16.48 5.55
N GLU A 88 0.70 -15.89 5.71
CA GLU A 88 1.58 -16.10 6.88
C GLU A 88 0.89 -15.72 8.21
N ALA A 89 0.04 -14.69 8.18
CA ALA A 89 -0.71 -14.25 9.36
C ALA A 89 -1.91 -15.15 9.71
N GLY A 90 -2.18 -16.20 8.94
CA GLY A 90 -3.32 -17.08 9.16
C GLY A 90 -4.68 -16.37 8.97
N HIS A 91 -4.72 -15.39 8.11
CA HIS A 91 -5.92 -14.60 7.86
C HIS A 91 -7.02 -15.41 7.20
N THR A 92 -8.26 -15.19 7.66
CA THR A 92 -9.48 -15.58 6.96
C THR A 92 -10.09 -14.36 6.28
N ASP A 93 -10.91 -14.55 5.25
CA ASP A 93 -11.63 -13.47 4.52
C ASP A 93 -12.74 -12.84 5.39
N GLY A 94 -12.43 -12.51 6.65
CA GLY A 94 -13.36 -11.91 7.61
C GLY A 94 -13.37 -10.38 7.60
N GLU A 95 -14.31 -9.80 8.35
CA GLU A 95 -14.50 -8.35 8.50
C GLU A 95 -13.52 -7.71 9.52
N TYR A 96 -12.33 -8.25 9.69
CA TYR A 96 -11.27 -7.68 10.53
C TYR A 96 -9.91 -8.29 10.15
N CYS A 97 -8.83 -7.67 10.57
CA CYS A 97 -7.49 -8.21 10.37
C CYS A 97 -6.88 -8.77 11.66
N THR A 98 -5.91 -9.68 11.54
CA THR A 98 -5.21 -10.29 12.68
C THR A 98 -4.50 -9.27 13.56
N MET A 99 -4.11 -8.12 13.03
CA MET A 99 -3.47 -7.04 13.78
C MET A 99 -4.43 -6.40 14.79
N CYS A 100 -5.68 -6.12 14.40
CA CYS A 100 -6.68 -5.47 15.26
C CYS A 100 -7.58 -6.48 15.99
N GLY A 101 -7.80 -7.66 15.38
CA GLY A 101 -8.75 -8.65 15.88
C GLY A 101 -10.22 -8.21 15.77
N PRO A 102 -11.15 -9.06 16.21
CA PRO A 102 -12.59 -8.83 15.99
C PRO A 102 -13.18 -7.68 16.79
N ASN A 103 -12.55 -7.29 17.90
CA ASN A 103 -13.11 -6.34 18.87
C ASN A 103 -12.57 -4.92 18.73
N PHE A 104 -11.44 -4.72 18.07
CA PHE A 104 -10.74 -3.43 18.01
C PHE A 104 -10.58 -2.87 16.60
N CYS A 105 -11.22 -3.46 15.59
CA CYS A 105 -11.16 -2.98 14.23
C CYS A 105 -12.05 -1.76 14.04
N ALA A 106 -11.46 -0.58 13.83
CA ALA A 106 -12.19 0.67 13.63
C ALA A 106 -13.11 0.64 12.39
N ALA A 107 -12.70 -0.04 11.31
CA ALA A 107 -13.55 -0.21 10.13
C ALA A 107 -14.79 -1.05 10.45
N LYS A 108 -14.62 -2.18 11.15
CA LYS A 108 -15.74 -3.02 11.60
C LYS A 108 -16.69 -2.26 12.50
N LEU A 109 -16.18 -1.55 13.52
CA LEU A 109 -17.00 -0.70 14.39
C LEU A 109 -17.82 0.32 13.60
N THR A 110 -17.22 0.93 12.57
CA THR A 110 -17.94 1.87 11.70
C THR A 110 -19.05 1.19 10.93
N HIS A 111 -18.83 -0.01 10.40
CA HIS A 111 -19.85 -0.81 9.74
C HIS A 111 -21.00 -1.17 10.69
N ASP A 112 -20.68 -1.62 11.89
CA ASP A 112 -21.68 -2.00 12.89
C ASP A 112 -22.51 -0.80 13.31
N LEU A 113 -21.89 0.35 13.59
CA LEU A 113 -22.62 1.60 13.90
C LEU A 113 -23.54 2.07 12.77
N ARG A 114 -23.16 1.85 11.51
CA ARG A 114 -24.03 2.18 10.36
C ARG A 114 -25.24 1.27 10.26
N LYS A 115 -25.15 0.00 10.70
CA LYS A 115 -26.30 -0.92 10.75
C LYS A 115 -27.32 -0.48 11.78
N PHE A 116 -26.90 0.16 12.89
CA PHE A 116 -27.81 0.66 13.93
C PHE A 116 -28.53 1.97 13.55
N LYS A 117 -28.10 2.67 12.52
CA LYS A 117 -28.73 3.92 12.05
C LYS A 117 -29.83 3.72 11.01
N LYS A 118 -30.13 2.49 10.64
CA LYS A 118 -31.27 2.12 9.79
C LYS A 118 -32.45 1.64 10.67
#